data_b9e76d143a96582694a6d2433f7f8dfe
#
_entry.id   b9e76d143a96582694a6d2433f7f8dfe
#
_cell.length_a   1.000
_cell.length_b   1.000
_cell.length_c   1.000
_cell.angle_alpha   90.00
_cell.angle_beta   90.00
_cell.angle_gamma   90.00
#
_symmetry.space_group_name_H-M   'P 1'
#
loop_
_entity.id
_entity.type
_entity.pdbx_description
1 polymer ?
#
loop_
_entity_poly.entity_id
_entity_poly.type
_entity_poly.pdbx_seq_one_letter_code
_entity_poly.pdbx_strand_id
1 'polypeptide(L)'
;MRRIVILLILQIIATGFCFGQLPHTFTQYTSEDGLSQNTIMSILQDDKGVMWFATWDGLYKFDGYTFNNYKAHPGDSIGLSNNRLDNIKEDRYGYIWVQSYNHQVYRFNPRLERFQAIPYDNYLSLDMYVLPCGDVWIITVQNELIHISTHPETHEMKATDFFKSHQISYSEPIKSIFQDSRENQWILTENGLYRLTRNGNEEKLSSYFVAPPEKDKQPFYDALENNHTIYFTSKQGCVYEYNPDTGQFVRQEFPTGSSIKTIRQLKKDKLFIGTASDGFFVYEQSSGNHRHYNTRNYPSLKDNQIKAVYIDTNGEAWIRLNTKGVTHFNPENEQFDHFILQDKYGKDIVDSRPEMYIYEDVNGSLWVHPSGGGLAWYDRKNNRIRPFYNPALQSGWSADNKVTNVFTDKQGNFCLLYTSDAADDKA
;
A
#
# COMPACT_ATOMS: atom_id res chain seq x y z
N MET A 1 63.16 9.07 2.31
CA MET A 1 62.02 9.71 1.69
C MET A 1 61.08 8.78 0.87
N ARG A 2 61.52 7.99 -0.10
CA ARG A 2 60.65 7.05 -0.86
C ARG A 2 59.85 6.04 0.00
N ARG A 3 60.43 5.45 1.03
CA ARG A 3 59.74 4.48 1.91
C ARG A 3 58.66 5.12 2.79
N ILE A 4 58.82 6.38 3.20
CA ILE A 4 57.82 7.11 4.00
C ILE A 4 56.63 7.54 3.13
N VAL A 5 56.87 7.88 1.88
CA VAL A 5 55.82 8.24 0.92
C VAL A 5 54.97 7.00 0.57
N ILE A 6 55.56 5.83 0.41
CA ILE A 6 54.86 4.57 0.15
C ILE A 6 54.00 4.17 1.35
N LEU A 7 54.48 4.34 2.60
CA LEU A 7 53.71 4.07 3.80
C LEU A 7 52.55 5.03 3.99
N LEU A 8 52.70 6.33 3.64
CA LEU A 8 51.64 7.31 3.64
C LEU A 8 50.55 7.03 2.57
N ILE A 9 50.99 6.60 1.39
CA ILE A 9 50.04 6.20 0.30
C ILE A 9 49.28 4.92 0.70
N LEU A 10 49.93 3.95 1.32
CA LEU A 10 49.28 2.73 1.85
C LEU A 10 48.29 3.05 2.98
N GLN A 11 48.56 4.00 3.88
CA GLN A 11 47.63 4.48 4.89
C GLN A 11 46.44 5.19 4.28
N ILE A 12 46.60 6.04 3.24
CA ILE A 12 45.51 6.72 2.54
C ILE A 12 44.64 5.74 1.77
N ILE A 13 45.21 4.66 1.21
CA ILE A 13 44.43 3.60 0.55
C ILE A 13 43.68 2.74 1.58
N ALA A 14 44.26 2.49 2.76
CA ALA A 14 43.60 1.74 3.82
C ALA A 14 42.41 2.51 4.48
N THR A 15 42.45 3.85 4.49
CA THR A 15 41.35 4.68 5.02
C THR A 15 40.23 4.90 4.00
N GLY A 16 40.44 4.56 2.71
CA GLY A 16 39.46 4.71 1.63
C GLY A 16 38.39 3.62 1.55
N PHE A 17 38.50 2.54 2.30
CA PHE A 17 37.52 1.43 2.35
C PHE A 17 36.75 1.38 3.68
N CYS A 18 36.43 2.53 4.23
CA CYS A 18 35.37 2.56 5.22
C CYS A 18 34.04 2.42 4.45
N PHE A 19 33.64 1.18 4.14
CA PHE A 19 32.25 0.88 3.82
C PHE A 19 31.46 1.34 5.04
N GLY A 20 30.74 2.43 4.89
CA GLY A 20 29.75 2.84 5.88
C GLY A 20 28.71 1.72 5.97
N GLN A 21 29.00 0.70 6.78
CA GLN A 21 27.97 -0.18 7.28
C GLN A 21 27.11 0.71 8.15
N LEU A 22 25.88 0.95 7.70
CA LEU A 22 24.85 1.46 8.59
C LEU A 22 24.84 0.50 9.79
N PRO A 23 24.90 1.01 11.03
CA PRO A 23 24.85 0.15 12.22
C PRO A 23 23.42 -0.35 12.41
N HIS A 24 23.00 -1.28 11.56
CA HIS A 24 21.71 -1.94 11.71
C HIS A 24 21.91 -3.19 12.55
N THR A 25 21.33 -3.21 13.73
CA THR A 25 21.16 -4.42 14.53
C THR A 25 19.92 -5.15 14.02
N PHE A 26 20.09 -6.41 13.63
CA PHE A 26 18.98 -7.26 13.23
C PHE A 26 18.70 -8.26 14.34
N THR A 27 17.42 -8.34 14.71
CA THR A 27 16.90 -9.41 15.56
C THR A 27 16.01 -10.27 14.68
N GLN A 28 16.31 -11.55 14.62
CA GLN A 28 15.50 -12.53 13.90
C GLN A 28 14.56 -13.21 14.89
N TYR A 29 13.27 -13.24 14.56
CA TYR A 29 12.26 -13.98 15.30
C TYR A 29 11.82 -15.19 14.47
N THR A 30 11.79 -16.34 15.09
CA THR A 30 11.47 -17.64 14.48
C THR A 30 10.41 -18.38 15.28
N SER A 31 10.10 -19.59 14.88
CA SER A 31 9.22 -20.48 15.66
C SER A 31 9.74 -20.80 17.06
N GLU A 32 11.05 -20.70 17.30
CA GLU A 32 11.66 -20.90 18.62
C GLU A 32 11.39 -19.73 19.57
N ASP A 33 11.09 -18.54 19.02
CA ASP A 33 10.77 -17.33 19.76
C ASP A 33 9.27 -17.20 20.07
N GLY A 34 8.46 -18.19 19.69
CA GLY A 34 7.01 -18.23 19.95
C GLY A 34 6.14 -17.93 18.74
N LEU A 35 6.69 -17.66 17.56
CA LEU A 35 5.99 -17.63 16.30
C LEU A 35 5.78 -19.07 15.81
N SER A 36 4.62 -19.69 16.05
CA SER A 36 4.39 -21.09 15.65
C SER A 36 4.36 -21.31 14.13
N GLN A 37 4.31 -20.22 13.36
CA GLN A 37 4.27 -20.25 11.90
C GLN A 37 5.03 -19.06 11.31
N ASN A 38 5.95 -19.33 10.40
CA ASN A 38 6.78 -18.30 9.76
C ASN A 38 6.06 -17.56 8.60
N THR A 39 4.86 -17.99 8.22
CA THR A 39 4.11 -17.33 7.14
C THR A 39 3.25 -16.21 7.71
N ILE A 40 3.75 -15.00 7.64
CA ILE A 40 3.06 -13.77 8.02
C ILE A 40 2.51 -13.12 6.74
N MET A 41 1.25 -12.75 6.75
CA MET A 41 0.56 -12.15 5.59
C MET A 41 0.40 -10.64 5.71
N SER A 42 0.26 -10.13 6.94
CA SER A 42 0.10 -8.70 7.20
C SER A 42 0.69 -8.34 8.55
N ILE A 43 1.25 -7.14 8.65
CA ILE A 43 1.85 -6.58 9.87
C ILE A 43 1.20 -5.23 10.14
N LEU A 44 0.93 -4.96 11.40
CA LEU A 44 0.34 -3.72 11.88
C LEU A 44 1.00 -3.33 13.20
N GLN A 45 1.30 -2.05 13.38
CA GLN A 45 1.56 -1.46 14.68
C GLN A 45 0.34 -0.65 15.11
N ASP A 46 -0.26 -0.99 16.23
CA ASP A 46 -1.43 -0.28 16.75
C ASP A 46 -1.06 1.10 17.32
N ASP A 47 -2.07 1.88 17.68
CA ASP A 47 -1.88 3.21 18.23
C ASP A 47 -1.09 3.24 19.55
N LYS A 48 -1.04 2.12 20.26
CA LYS A 48 -0.26 1.96 21.50
C LYS A 48 1.18 1.49 21.26
N GLY A 49 1.55 1.26 19.99
CA GLY A 49 2.88 0.79 19.60
C GLY A 49 3.07 -0.71 19.66
N VAL A 50 2.02 -1.50 19.90
CA VAL A 50 2.06 -2.96 19.93
C VAL A 50 2.05 -3.50 18.50
N MET A 51 2.90 -4.48 18.22
CA MET A 51 2.96 -5.11 16.91
C MET A 51 1.99 -6.29 16.80
N TRP A 52 1.25 -6.32 15.69
CA TRP A 52 0.30 -7.37 15.35
C TRP A 52 0.67 -8.04 14.04
N PHE A 53 0.51 -9.35 13.97
CA PHE A 53 0.86 -10.15 12.80
C PHE A 53 -0.29 -11.07 12.42
N ALA A 54 -0.80 -10.92 11.20
CA ALA A 54 -1.69 -11.91 10.60
C ALA A 54 -0.85 -13.05 10.04
N THR A 55 -1.12 -14.27 10.45
CA THR A 55 -0.36 -15.45 10.01
C THR A 55 -1.28 -16.55 9.50
N TRP A 56 -0.69 -17.62 8.97
CA TRP A 56 -1.45 -18.83 8.66
C TRP A 56 -1.88 -19.64 9.88
N ASP A 57 -1.51 -19.20 11.09
CA ASP A 57 -1.81 -19.89 12.34
C ASP A 57 -2.36 -18.96 13.43
N GLY A 58 -3.10 -17.95 13.03
CA GLY A 58 -3.78 -17.02 13.91
C GLY A 58 -3.24 -15.59 13.88
N LEU A 59 -3.79 -14.79 14.79
CA LEU A 59 -3.37 -13.42 15.03
C LEU A 59 -2.35 -13.42 16.18
N TYR A 60 -1.17 -12.87 15.92
CA TYR A 60 -0.13 -12.71 16.94
C TYR A 60 -0.02 -11.27 17.39
N LYS A 61 0.17 -11.11 18.68
CA LYS A 61 0.52 -9.86 19.35
C LYS A 61 1.95 -9.97 19.85
N PHE A 62 2.77 -8.97 19.60
CA PHE A 62 4.14 -8.87 20.09
C PHE A 62 4.32 -7.59 20.90
N ASP A 63 4.70 -7.70 22.13
CA ASP A 63 4.87 -6.59 23.07
C ASP A 63 6.32 -6.09 23.19
N GLY A 64 7.23 -6.59 22.33
CA GLY A 64 8.67 -6.36 22.38
C GLY A 64 9.45 -7.50 23.02
N TYR A 65 8.78 -8.46 23.68
CA TYR A 65 9.40 -9.56 24.41
C TYR A 65 8.77 -10.92 24.08
N THR A 66 7.45 -10.99 24.00
CA THR A 66 6.71 -12.24 23.85
C THR A 66 5.69 -12.17 22.73
N PHE A 67 5.48 -13.32 22.08
CA PHE A 67 4.42 -13.52 21.12
C PHE A 67 3.21 -14.18 21.78
N ASN A 68 2.08 -13.52 21.78
CA ASN A 68 0.80 -14.08 22.21
C ASN A 68 -0.03 -14.41 20.98
N ASN A 69 -0.55 -15.63 20.90
CA ASN A 69 -1.30 -16.12 19.75
C ASN A 69 -2.79 -16.25 20.04
N TYR A 70 -3.62 -15.71 19.17
CA TYR A 70 -5.08 -15.76 19.19
C TYR A 70 -5.58 -16.59 18.00
N LYS A 71 -6.15 -17.77 18.30
CA LYS A 71 -6.57 -18.77 17.32
C LYS A 71 -8.06 -19.07 17.39
N ALA A 72 -8.56 -19.72 16.33
CA ALA A 72 -9.85 -20.37 16.36
C ALA A 72 -9.82 -21.57 17.33
N HIS A 73 -10.84 -21.65 18.18
CA HIS A 73 -11.04 -22.79 19.05
C HIS A 73 -12.22 -23.62 18.56
N PRO A 74 -12.09 -24.95 18.44
CA PRO A 74 -13.20 -25.82 18.08
C PRO A 74 -14.39 -25.63 19.04
N GLY A 75 -15.57 -25.32 18.51
CA GLY A 75 -16.78 -25.11 19.31
C GLY A 75 -17.02 -23.66 19.76
N ASP A 76 -16.14 -22.72 19.44
CA ASP A 76 -16.38 -21.30 19.67
C ASP A 76 -17.21 -20.72 18.50
N SER A 77 -18.50 -20.52 18.73
CA SER A 77 -19.43 -19.96 17.74
C SER A 77 -19.20 -18.47 17.45
N ILE A 78 -18.37 -17.80 18.24
CA ILE A 78 -18.12 -16.35 18.17
C ILE A 78 -16.68 -16.05 17.75
N GLY A 79 -15.80 -17.06 17.77
CA GLY A 79 -14.39 -16.95 17.46
C GLY A 79 -14.10 -17.02 15.95
N LEU A 80 -12.79 -16.98 15.63
CA LEU A 80 -12.32 -17.22 14.27
C LEU A 80 -12.78 -18.58 13.72
N SER A 81 -13.27 -18.59 12.50
CA SER A 81 -13.60 -19.85 11.80
C SER A 81 -12.39 -20.48 11.10
N ASN A 82 -11.32 -19.71 10.90
CA ASN A 82 -10.10 -20.14 10.21
C ASN A 82 -8.88 -19.41 10.78
N ASN A 83 -7.82 -20.16 11.09
CA ASN A 83 -6.58 -19.58 11.60
C ASN A 83 -5.73 -18.88 10.53
N ARG A 84 -5.92 -19.21 9.26
CA ARG A 84 -5.19 -18.56 8.19
C ARG A 84 -5.76 -17.17 7.93
N LEU A 85 -4.96 -16.14 8.23
CA LEU A 85 -5.32 -14.74 8.16
C LEU A 85 -4.53 -14.08 7.04
N ASP A 86 -5.20 -13.23 6.23
CA ASP A 86 -4.60 -12.59 5.06
C ASP A 86 -4.30 -11.11 5.30
N ASN A 87 -5.15 -10.39 6.04
CA ASN A 87 -5.01 -8.95 6.22
C ASN A 87 -5.47 -8.49 7.61
N ILE A 88 -4.83 -7.46 8.14
CA ILE A 88 -5.21 -6.79 9.38
C ILE A 88 -5.13 -5.28 9.24
N LYS A 89 -6.07 -4.58 9.88
CA LYS A 89 -6.10 -3.11 9.99
C LYS A 89 -6.64 -2.69 11.35
N GLU A 90 -6.20 -1.57 11.87
CA GLU A 90 -6.74 -0.96 13.09
C GLU A 90 -7.77 0.11 12.74
N ASP A 91 -8.86 0.19 13.51
CA ASP A 91 -9.80 1.30 13.42
C ASP A 91 -9.51 2.39 14.47
N ARG A 92 -10.19 3.53 14.36
CA ARG A 92 -10.03 4.67 15.29
C ARG A 92 -10.37 4.36 16.75
N TYR A 93 -11.05 3.25 17.02
CA TYR A 93 -11.44 2.80 18.37
C TYR A 93 -10.43 1.82 18.98
N GLY A 94 -9.39 1.44 18.21
CA GLY A 94 -8.35 0.50 18.60
C GLY A 94 -8.77 -0.97 18.51
N TYR A 95 -9.76 -1.30 17.69
CA TYR A 95 -10.07 -2.68 17.32
C TYR A 95 -9.24 -3.09 16.12
N ILE A 96 -8.80 -4.35 16.08
CA ILE A 96 -8.09 -4.92 14.96
C ILE A 96 -9.09 -5.67 14.07
N TRP A 97 -9.25 -5.19 12.86
CA TRP A 97 -10.04 -5.85 11.82
C TRP A 97 -9.20 -6.89 11.13
N VAL A 98 -9.73 -8.08 10.98
CA VAL A 98 -9.02 -9.26 10.49
C VAL A 98 -9.80 -9.88 9.35
N GLN A 99 -9.14 -10.06 8.21
CA GLN A 99 -9.67 -10.81 7.07
C GLN A 99 -8.98 -12.17 7.00
N SER A 100 -9.76 -13.24 6.97
CA SER A 100 -9.26 -14.62 6.91
C SER A 100 -9.28 -15.16 5.48
N TYR A 101 -8.47 -16.19 5.23
CA TYR A 101 -8.35 -16.86 3.92
C TYR A 101 -9.67 -17.38 3.34
N ASN A 102 -10.61 -17.77 4.20
CA ASN A 102 -11.96 -18.17 3.79
C ASN A 102 -12.89 -16.98 3.54
N HIS A 103 -12.32 -15.77 3.33
CA HIS A 103 -13.04 -14.56 2.98
C HIS A 103 -14.02 -14.05 4.03
N GLN A 104 -13.82 -14.40 5.30
CA GLN A 104 -14.59 -13.85 6.42
C GLN A 104 -13.83 -12.72 7.08
N VAL A 105 -14.54 -11.74 7.61
CA VAL A 105 -13.99 -10.60 8.34
C VAL A 105 -14.46 -10.63 9.79
N TYR A 106 -13.54 -10.36 10.69
CA TYR A 106 -13.78 -10.32 12.13
C TYR A 106 -13.23 -9.02 12.69
N ARG A 107 -13.83 -8.58 13.78
CA ARG A 107 -13.30 -7.51 14.63
C ARG A 107 -12.71 -8.13 15.90
N PHE A 108 -11.44 -7.94 16.14
CA PHE A 108 -10.77 -8.38 17.36
C PHE A 108 -10.69 -7.22 18.37
N ASN A 109 -11.08 -7.50 19.60
CA ASN A 109 -10.96 -6.56 20.71
C ASN A 109 -9.68 -6.85 21.50
N PRO A 110 -8.62 -6.00 21.42
CA PRO A 110 -7.35 -6.24 22.10
C PRO A 110 -7.44 -6.20 23.64
N ARG A 111 -8.48 -5.58 24.22
CA ARG A 111 -8.66 -5.50 25.68
C ARG A 111 -9.33 -6.75 26.23
N LEU A 112 -10.31 -7.29 25.50
CA LEU A 112 -11.06 -8.49 25.90
C LEU A 112 -10.44 -9.77 25.30
N GLU A 113 -9.49 -9.62 24.39
CA GLU A 113 -8.81 -10.70 23.66
C GLU A 113 -9.79 -11.65 22.95
N ARG A 114 -10.82 -11.05 22.33
CA ARG A 114 -11.89 -11.78 21.68
C ARG A 114 -12.17 -11.30 20.28
N PHE A 115 -12.44 -12.25 19.39
CA PHE A 115 -12.98 -11.99 18.08
C PHE A 115 -14.49 -11.80 18.14
N GLN A 116 -15.00 -10.98 17.25
CA GLN A 116 -16.41 -10.76 17.03
C GLN A 116 -16.66 -10.85 15.53
N ALA A 117 -17.56 -11.75 15.13
CA ALA A 117 -18.04 -11.80 13.75
C ALA A 117 -18.84 -10.52 13.43
N ILE A 118 -18.79 -10.07 12.19
CA ILE A 118 -19.65 -8.96 11.76
C ILE A 118 -21.11 -9.44 11.65
N PRO A 119 -22.09 -8.58 12.00
CA PRO A 119 -23.50 -8.94 11.97
C PRO A 119 -24.07 -8.90 10.55
N TYR A 120 -23.52 -9.72 9.65
CA TYR A 120 -23.94 -9.87 8.26
C TYR A 120 -23.64 -11.28 7.79
N ASP A 121 -24.64 -11.96 7.23
CA ASP A 121 -24.56 -13.37 6.86
C ASP A 121 -24.27 -13.57 5.37
N ASN A 122 -23.71 -14.73 5.05
CA ASN A 122 -23.55 -15.24 3.68
C ASN A 122 -22.78 -14.32 2.70
N TYR A 123 -21.67 -13.75 3.16
CA TYR A 123 -20.78 -12.96 2.31
C TYR A 123 -19.39 -13.61 2.16
N LEU A 124 -18.71 -13.28 1.08
CA LEU A 124 -17.30 -13.58 0.86
C LEU A 124 -16.57 -12.26 0.56
N SER A 125 -15.73 -11.82 1.47
CA SER A 125 -14.98 -10.55 1.31
C SER A 125 -13.91 -10.69 0.23
N LEU A 126 -13.87 -9.74 -0.70
CA LEU A 126 -12.79 -9.58 -1.65
C LEU A 126 -11.75 -8.58 -1.11
N ASP A 127 -12.22 -7.44 -0.59
CA ASP A 127 -11.38 -6.39 -0.05
C ASP A 127 -12.06 -5.71 1.15
N MET A 128 -11.25 -5.09 2.01
CA MET A 128 -11.67 -4.44 3.23
C MET A 128 -11.02 -3.05 3.37
N TYR A 129 -11.85 -2.03 3.57
CA TYR A 129 -11.44 -0.66 3.80
C TYR A 129 -11.82 -0.24 5.21
N VAL A 130 -10.86 0.10 6.03
CA VAL A 130 -11.07 0.71 7.36
C VAL A 130 -10.80 2.20 7.22
N LEU A 131 -11.82 3.01 7.40
CA LEU A 131 -11.74 4.45 7.21
C LEU A 131 -11.37 5.19 8.51
N PRO A 132 -10.73 6.37 8.40
CA PRO A 132 -10.37 7.19 9.57
C PRO A 132 -11.57 7.59 10.44
N CYS A 133 -12.78 7.68 9.90
CA CYS A 133 -14.01 7.92 10.67
C CYS A 133 -14.42 6.71 11.55
N GLY A 134 -13.81 5.54 11.37
CA GLY A 134 -14.11 4.31 12.08
C GLY A 134 -15.12 3.40 11.37
N ASP A 135 -15.62 3.79 10.21
CA ASP A 135 -16.43 2.92 9.37
C ASP A 135 -15.57 1.91 8.65
N VAL A 136 -16.15 0.75 8.41
CA VAL A 136 -15.51 -0.30 7.64
C VAL A 136 -16.38 -0.70 6.46
N TRP A 137 -15.75 -0.82 5.32
CA TRP A 137 -16.39 -1.22 4.08
C TRP A 137 -15.81 -2.55 3.60
N ILE A 138 -16.67 -3.46 3.23
CA ILE A 138 -16.28 -4.74 2.64
C ILE A 138 -16.86 -4.81 1.23
N ILE A 139 -15.98 -5.00 0.25
CA ILE A 139 -16.36 -5.38 -1.11
C ILE A 139 -16.42 -6.89 -1.14
N THR A 140 -17.56 -7.46 -1.59
CA THR A 140 -17.69 -8.91 -1.69
C THR A 140 -17.34 -9.44 -3.07
N VAL A 141 -17.09 -10.75 -3.16
CA VAL A 141 -16.85 -11.44 -4.43
C VAL A 141 -18.05 -11.30 -5.39
N GLN A 142 -19.25 -11.16 -4.84
CA GLN A 142 -20.49 -10.92 -5.58
C GLN A 142 -20.70 -9.45 -5.96
N ASN A 143 -19.72 -8.59 -5.67
CA ASN A 143 -19.80 -7.15 -5.91
C ASN A 143 -20.83 -6.40 -5.03
N GLU A 144 -21.24 -6.99 -3.92
CA GLU A 144 -22.00 -6.30 -2.89
C GLU A 144 -21.05 -5.37 -2.12
N LEU A 145 -21.58 -4.31 -1.58
CA LEU A 145 -20.85 -3.37 -0.72
C LEU A 145 -21.48 -3.36 0.67
N ILE A 146 -20.79 -4.00 1.62
CA ILE A 146 -21.23 -4.02 3.01
C ILE A 146 -20.65 -2.82 3.74
N HIS A 147 -21.50 -2.00 4.29
CA HIS A 147 -21.15 -0.89 5.15
C HIS A 147 -21.31 -1.28 6.62
N ILE A 148 -20.25 -1.15 7.39
CA ILE A 148 -20.22 -1.42 8.82
C ILE A 148 -19.96 -0.12 9.54
N SER A 149 -20.97 0.37 10.24
CA SER A 149 -20.86 1.51 11.15
C SER A 149 -20.68 1.02 12.59
N THR A 150 -19.85 1.70 13.36
CA THR A 150 -19.63 1.42 14.79
C THR A 150 -20.20 2.56 15.62
N HIS A 151 -21.09 2.24 16.56
CA HIS A 151 -21.65 3.25 17.47
C HIS A 151 -20.53 3.82 18.36
N PRO A 152 -20.36 5.14 18.46
CA PRO A 152 -19.18 5.74 19.09
C PRO A 152 -19.07 5.46 20.59
N GLU A 153 -20.20 5.28 21.31
CA GLU A 153 -20.20 5.06 22.76
C GLU A 153 -20.28 3.57 23.13
N THR A 154 -21.19 2.81 22.49
CA THR A 154 -21.40 1.40 22.83
C THR A 154 -20.47 0.47 22.07
N HIS A 155 -19.86 0.96 20.99
CA HIS A 155 -19.04 0.20 20.06
C HIS A 155 -19.77 -0.97 19.39
N GLU A 156 -21.10 -0.94 19.38
CA GLU A 156 -21.90 -1.90 18.66
C GLU A 156 -21.78 -1.69 17.16
N MET A 157 -21.67 -2.79 16.43
CA MET A 157 -21.59 -2.78 14.97
C MET A 157 -22.98 -2.92 14.35
N LYS A 158 -23.22 -2.12 13.33
CA LYS A 158 -24.36 -2.30 12.42
C LYS A 158 -23.81 -2.52 11.02
N ALA A 159 -24.12 -3.64 10.41
CA ALA A 159 -23.75 -3.95 9.03
C ALA A 159 -24.97 -3.91 8.11
N THR A 160 -24.84 -3.30 6.96
CA THR A 160 -25.91 -3.18 5.96
C THR A 160 -25.33 -3.33 4.56
N ASP A 161 -26.10 -3.97 3.67
CA ASP A 161 -25.81 -3.87 2.23
C ASP A 161 -26.12 -2.43 1.79
N PHE A 162 -25.08 -1.72 1.41
CA PHE A 162 -25.15 -0.31 1.09
C PHE A 162 -26.10 -0.02 -0.08
N PHE A 163 -25.99 -0.78 -1.15
CA PHE A 163 -26.81 -0.54 -2.35
C PHE A 163 -28.26 -0.91 -2.12
N LYS A 164 -28.53 -2.04 -1.45
CA LYS A 164 -29.90 -2.44 -1.10
C LYS A 164 -30.56 -1.46 -0.13
N SER A 165 -29.81 -1.00 0.89
CA SER A 165 -30.35 -0.05 1.88
C SER A 165 -30.71 1.32 1.27
N HIS A 166 -30.01 1.71 0.20
CA HIS A 166 -30.27 2.96 -0.51
C HIS A 166 -31.10 2.78 -1.79
N GLN A 167 -31.69 1.58 -1.99
CA GLN A 167 -32.54 1.25 -3.16
C GLN A 167 -31.84 1.48 -4.52
N ILE A 168 -30.53 1.28 -4.56
CA ILE A 168 -29.74 1.39 -5.78
C ILE A 168 -29.71 0.02 -6.45
N SER A 169 -30.24 -0.05 -7.66
CA SER A 169 -30.08 -1.22 -8.52
C SER A 169 -28.65 -1.22 -9.09
N TYR A 170 -27.73 -1.90 -8.38
CA TYR A 170 -26.33 -1.86 -8.75
C TYR A 170 -25.80 -3.24 -9.17
N SER A 171 -25.01 -3.26 -10.25
CA SER A 171 -24.32 -4.44 -10.76
C SER A 171 -22.87 -4.15 -11.17
N GLU A 172 -22.37 -2.94 -10.92
CA GLU A 172 -21.09 -2.49 -11.48
C GLU A 172 -19.95 -2.62 -10.46
N PRO A 173 -18.74 -2.99 -10.90
CA PRO A 173 -17.60 -3.15 -10.02
C PRO A 173 -17.21 -1.87 -9.28
N ILE A 174 -17.00 -1.99 -7.97
CA ILE A 174 -16.40 -0.95 -7.14
C ILE A 174 -14.90 -0.92 -7.43
N LYS A 175 -14.35 0.27 -7.61
CA LYS A 175 -12.93 0.46 -7.92
C LYS A 175 -12.13 0.88 -6.70
N SER A 176 -12.68 1.75 -5.87
CA SER A 176 -12.03 2.26 -4.68
C SER A 176 -13.02 2.93 -3.75
N ILE A 177 -12.62 3.08 -2.49
CA ILE A 177 -13.33 3.86 -1.48
C ILE A 177 -12.36 4.87 -0.90
N PHE A 178 -12.77 6.13 -0.85
CA PHE A 178 -11.97 7.25 -0.40
C PHE A 178 -12.74 8.08 0.63
N GLN A 179 -12.09 8.53 1.70
CA GLN A 179 -12.64 9.47 2.66
C GLN A 179 -11.92 10.81 2.52
N ASP A 180 -12.68 11.89 2.37
CA ASP A 180 -12.15 13.24 2.33
C ASP A 180 -11.92 13.83 3.73
N SER A 181 -11.25 14.97 3.82
CA SER A 181 -10.93 15.64 5.08
C SER A 181 -12.17 16.15 5.84
N ARG A 182 -13.34 16.19 5.20
CA ARG A 182 -14.64 16.53 5.80
C ARG A 182 -15.41 15.28 6.24
N GLU A 183 -14.73 14.13 6.30
CA GLU A 183 -15.29 12.82 6.66
C GLU A 183 -16.36 12.31 5.69
N ASN A 184 -16.56 12.91 4.50
CA ASN A 184 -17.42 12.33 3.49
C ASN A 184 -16.76 11.10 2.87
N GLN A 185 -17.55 10.09 2.60
CA GLN A 185 -17.08 8.84 2.02
C GLN A 185 -17.47 8.80 0.54
N TRP A 186 -16.49 8.57 -0.30
CA TRP A 186 -16.65 8.50 -1.75
C TRP A 186 -16.46 7.08 -2.23
N ILE A 187 -17.43 6.56 -2.97
CA ILE A 187 -17.41 5.23 -3.55
C ILE A 187 -17.24 5.39 -5.05
N LEU A 188 -16.09 4.96 -5.54
CA LEU A 188 -15.69 5.03 -6.93
C LEU A 188 -16.10 3.74 -7.63
N THR A 189 -16.85 3.85 -8.71
CA THR A 189 -17.40 2.68 -9.42
C THR A 189 -17.10 2.70 -10.92
N GLU A 190 -17.45 1.63 -11.60
CA GLU A 190 -17.37 1.56 -13.07
C GLU A 190 -18.36 2.51 -13.74
N ASN A 191 -19.40 2.98 -13.05
CA ASN A 191 -20.48 3.78 -13.62
C ASN A 191 -20.81 5.04 -12.80
N GLY A 192 -19.82 5.69 -12.23
CA GLY A 192 -20.02 6.96 -11.52
C GLY A 192 -19.44 7.00 -10.12
N LEU A 193 -19.82 8.03 -9.38
CA LEU A 193 -19.41 8.31 -8.01
C LEU A 193 -20.63 8.36 -7.10
N TYR A 194 -20.46 7.84 -5.90
CA TYR A 194 -21.41 8.04 -4.82
C TYR A 194 -20.69 8.73 -3.66
N ARG A 195 -21.35 9.68 -3.02
CA ARG A 195 -20.87 10.36 -1.82
C ARG A 195 -21.86 10.17 -0.69
N LEU A 196 -21.39 9.54 0.36
CA LEU A 196 -22.09 9.42 1.63
C LEU A 196 -21.61 10.54 2.56
N THR A 197 -22.55 11.36 3.03
CA THR A 197 -22.31 12.41 4.02
C THR A 197 -23.10 12.10 5.27
N ARG A 198 -22.54 12.45 6.44
CA ARG A 198 -23.22 12.32 7.71
C ARG A 198 -23.42 13.65 8.37
N ASN A 199 -24.61 13.88 8.89
CA ASN A 199 -24.93 15.02 9.73
C ASN A 199 -25.64 14.54 10.98
N GLY A 200 -24.89 14.35 12.05
CA GLY A 200 -25.35 13.62 13.23
C GLY A 200 -25.74 12.17 12.91
N ASN A 201 -26.98 11.80 13.14
CA ASN A 201 -27.49 10.44 12.86
C ASN A 201 -28.09 10.28 11.44
N GLU A 202 -28.14 11.35 10.66
CA GLU A 202 -28.68 11.31 9.29
C GLU A 202 -27.56 11.06 8.28
N GLU A 203 -27.77 10.05 7.45
CA GLU A 203 -26.92 9.75 6.30
C GLU A 203 -27.60 10.26 5.01
N LYS A 204 -26.85 10.98 4.20
CA LYS A 204 -27.32 11.44 2.89
C LYS A 204 -26.41 10.91 1.80
N LEU A 205 -27.00 10.17 0.87
CA LEU A 205 -26.35 9.71 -0.33
C LEU A 205 -26.58 10.69 -1.49
N SER A 206 -25.50 11.03 -2.18
CA SER A 206 -25.53 11.77 -3.42
C SER A 206 -24.84 10.95 -4.52
N SER A 207 -25.39 10.95 -5.72
CA SER A 207 -24.82 10.26 -6.89
C SER A 207 -24.39 11.28 -7.95
N TYR A 208 -23.26 11.01 -8.59
CA TYR A 208 -22.67 11.85 -9.63
C TYR A 208 -22.24 11.00 -10.82
N PHE A 209 -22.52 11.47 -12.03
CA PHE A 209 -22.13 10.83 -13.30
C PHE A 209 -22.69 9.42 -13.51
N VAL A 210 -23.68 9.01 -12.72
CA VAL A 210 -24.29 7.69 -12.87
C VAL A 210 -25.16 7.70 -14.14
N ALA A 211 -24.75 6.88 -15.11
CA ALA A 211 -25.48 6.74 -16.37
C ALA A 211 -26.47 5.57 -16.31
N PRO A 212 -27.61 5.66 -17.04
CA PRO A 212 -28.47 4.50 -17.27
C PRO A 212 -27.70 3.36 -17.95
N PRO A 213 -28.12 2.10 -17.79
CA PRO A 213 -27.39 0.92 -18.31
C PRO A 213 -27.07 0.94 -19.81
N GLU A 214 -27.85 1.70 -20.60
CA GLU A 214 -27.74 1.80 -22.05
C GLU A 214 -26.79 2.89 -22.56
N LYS A 215 -26.27 3.72 -21.64
CA LYS A 215 -25.35 4.82 -21.99
C LYS A 215 -23.89 4.47 -21.65
N ASP A 216 -22.97 5.22 -22.24
CA ASP A 216 -21.55 5.13 -21.96
C ASP A 216 -21.26 5.32 -20.47
N LYS A 217 -20.67 4.29 -19.85
CA LYS A 217 -20.30 4.32 -18.46
C LYS A 217 -19.17 5.30 -18.21
N GLN A 218 -19.20 5.94 -17.03
CA GLN A 218 -18.18 6.86 -16.57
C GLN A 218 -17.44 6.24 -15.36
N PRO A 219 -16.38 5.43 -15.60
CA PRO A 219 -15.62 4.83 -14.52
C PRO A 219 -14.74 5.84 -13.80
N PHE A 220 -14.61 5.64 -12.49
CA PHE A 220 -13.65 6.35 -11.65
C PHE A 220 -12.72 5.34 -10.98
N TYR A 221 -11.41 5.63 -10.95
CA TYR A 221 -10.41 4.64 -10.57
C TYR A 221 -9.67 4.97 -9.27
N ASP A 222 -9.33 6.24 -9.07
CA ASP A 222 -8.53 6.71 -7.95
C ASP A 222 -8.94 8.12 -7.55
N ALA A 223 -8.68 8.51 -6.31
CA ALA A 223 -8.98 9.84 -5.80
C ALA A 223 -7.83 10.39 -4.96
N LEU A 224 -7.68 11.70 -4.97
CA LEU A 224 -6.73 12.45 -4.16
C LEU A 224 -7.36 13.75 -3.70
N GLU A 225 -7.32 14.03 -2.40
CA GLU A 225 -7.60 15.37 -1.88
C GLU A 225 -6.29 16.15 -1.74
N ASN A 226 -6.23 17.31 -2.33
CA ASN A 226 -5.11 18.23 -2.22
C ASN A 226 -5.57 19.68 -2.29
N ASN A 227 -5.08 20.52 -1.39
CA ASN A 227 -5.40 21.96 -1.34
C ASN A 227 -6.92 22.25 -1.42
N HIS A 228 -7.72 21.54 -0.63
CA HIS A 228 -9.19 21.64 -0.60
C HIS A 228 -9.92 21.27 -1.90
N THR A 229 -9.24 20.66 -2.83
CA THR A 229 -9.83 20.13 -4.07
C THR A 229 -9.71 18.62 -4.06
N ILE A 230 -10.75 17.91 -4.45
CA ILE A 230 -10.72 16.46 -4.61
C ILE A 230 -10.64 16.14 -6.10
N TYR A 231 -9.64 15.37 -6.47
CA TYR A 231 -9.38 14.94 -7.83
C TYR A 231 -9.84 13.50 -8.00
N PHE A 232 -10.61 13.22 -9.04
CA PHE A 232 -11.07 11.88 -9.39
C PHE A 232 -10.59 11.52 -10.79
N THR A 233 -9.86 10.42 -10.89
CA THR A 233 -9.34 9.93 -12.18
C THR A 233 -10.37 9.11 -12.92
N SER A 234 -10.37 9.22 -14.27
CA SER A 234 -11.39 8.59 -15.10
C SER A 234 -10.85 8.10 -16.45
N LYS A 235 -11.75 7.68 -17.35
CA LYS A 235 -11.43 7.22 -18.70
C LYS A 235 -11.02 8.36 -19.64
N GLN A 236 -10.38 8.00 -20.75
CA GLN A 236 -10.10 8.90 -21.89
C GLN A 236 -9.40 10.19 -21.51
N GLY A 237 -8.37 10.10 -20.69
CA GLY A 237 -7.57 11.27 -20.30
C GLY A 237 -8.28 12.27 -19.39
N CYS A 238 -9.38 11.90 -18.75
CA CYS A 238 -10.15 12.82 -17.91
C CYS A 238 -9.80 12.71 -16.44
N VAL A 239 -9.68 13.86 -15.78
CA VAL A 239 -9.69 14.03 -14.32
C VAL A 239 -10.82 15.01 -13.98
N TYR A 240 -11.56 14.72 -12.92
CA TYR A 240 -12.59 15.64 -12.42
C TYR A 240 -12.11 16.25 -11.11
N GLU A 241 -12.07 17.55 -11.07
CA GLU A 241 -11.78 18.37 -9.89
C GLU A 241 -13.09 18.71 -9.21
N TYR A 242 -13.25 18.31 -7.97
CA TYR A 242 -14.41 18.63 -7.16
C TYR A 242 -14.04 19.66 -6.10
N ASN A 243 -14.79 20.76 -6.08
CA ASN A 243 -14.66 21.76 -5.03
C ASN A 243 -15.70 21.48 -3.93
N PRO A 244 -15.28 21.09 -2.70
CA PRO A 244 -16.21 20.77 -1.63
C PRO A 244 -17.03 21.96 -1.11
N ASP A 245 -16.59 23.20 -1.34
CA ASP A 245 -17.30 24.40 -0.87
C ASP A 245 -18.46 24.78 -1.79
N THR A 246 -18.26 24.63 -3.09
CA THR A 246 -19.29 24.95 -4.10
C THR A 246 -20.11 23.74 -4.54
N GLY A 247 -19.60 22.53 -4.29
CA GLY A 247 -20.18 21.27 -4.76
C GLY A 247 -20.07 21.06 -6.27
N GLN A 248 -19.22 21.82 -6.95
CA GLN A 248 -19.08 21.79 -8.40
C GLN A 248 -17.94 20.91 -8.85
N PHE A 249 -18.13 20.25 -10.00
CA PHE A 249 -17.09 19.51 -10.71
C PHE A 249 -16.59 20.32 -11.91
N VAL A 250 -15.27 20.37 -12.07
CA VAL A 250 -14.61 20.87 -13.26
C VAL A 250 -13.89 19.69 -13.93
N ARG A 251 -14.11 19.53 -15.24
CA ARG A 251 -13.46 18.47 -16.01
C ARG A 251 -12.16 18.99 -16.59
N GLN A 252 -11.06 18.31 -16.28
CA GLN A 252 -9.74 18.51 -16.87
C GLN A 252 -9.47 17.41 -17.89
N GLU A 253 -9.00 17.80 -19.07
CA GLU A 253 -8.68 16.88 -20.15
C GLU A 253 -7.17 16.86 -20.41
N PHE A 254 -6.61 15.66 -20.45
CA PHE A 254 -5.23 15.41 -20.81
C PHE A 254 -5.18 14.81 -22.21
N PRO A 255 -4.18 15.19 -23.05
CA PRO A 255 -4.13 14.78 -24.46
C PRO A 255 -3.70 13.30 -24.60
N THR A 256 -4.57 12.41 -24.15
CA THR A 256 -4.39 10.95 -24.22
C THR A 256 -5.72 10.25 -24.38
N GLY A 257 -5.74 9.18 -25.19
CA GLY A 257 -6.87 8.24 -25.26
C GLY A 257 -6.89 7.21 -24.14
N SER A 258 -5.81 7.16 -23.33
CA SER A 258 -5.66 6.21 -22.24
C SER A 258 -6.48 6.61 -21.01
N SER A 259 -6.95 5.63 -20.24
CA SER A 259 -7.56 5.90 -18.93
C SER A 259 -6.50 6.37 -17.94
N ILE A 260 -6.86 7.35 -17.11
CA ILE A 260 -6.04 7.79 -15.99
C ILE A 260 -6.36 6.89 -14.80
N LYS A 261 -5.36 6.14 -14.30
CA LYS A 261 -5.53 5.09 -13.31
C LYS A 261 -5.09 5.49 -11.92
N THR A 262 -4.19 6.45 -11.80
CA THR A 262 -3.65 6.88 -10.50
C THR A 262 -3.34 8.36 -10.50
N ILE A 263 -3.50 8.97 -9.33
CA ILE A 263 -3.14 10.36 -9.06
C ILE A 263 -2.44 10.44 -7.71
N ARG A 264 -1.28 11.10 -7.65
CA ARG A 264 -0.50 11.28 -6.42
C ARG A 264 0.03 12.69 -6.34
N GLN A 265 0.15 13.20 -5.11
CA GLN A 265 0.83 14.46 -4.84
C GLN A 265 2.33 14.29 -5.06
N LEU A 266 2.90 15.11 -5.94
CA LEU A 266 4.33 15.38 -6.00
C LEU A 266 4.66 16.54 -5.04
N LYS A 267 5.76 17.18 -5.27
CA LYS A 267 6.21 18.32 -4.48
C LYS A 267 5.39 19.58 -4.80
N LYS A 268 5.07 20.38 -3.76
CA LYS A 268 4.33 21.66 -3.89
C LYS A 268 2.95 21.47 -4.55
N ASP A 269 2.73 22.16 -5.69
CA ASP A 269 1.48 22.23 -6.44
C ASP A 269 1.44 21.27 -7.64
N LYS A 270 2.39 20.33 -7.73
CA LYS A 270 2.48 19.37 -8.83
C LYS A 270 1.82 18.04 -8.48
N LEU A 271 1.04 17.51 -9.40
CA LEU A 271 0.43 16.18 -9.32
C LEU A 271 1.02 15.24 -10.36
N PHE A 272 1.28 14.01 -9.95
CA PHE A 272 1.55 12.89 -10.84
C PHE A 272 0.23 12.27 -11.27
N ILE A 273 0.01 12.15 -12.57
CA ILE A 273 -1.20 11.59 -13.16
C ILE A 273 -0.81 10.43 -14.06
N GLY A 274 -0.95 9.21 -13.56
CA GLY A 274 -0.52 7.98 -14.23
C GLY A 274 -1.62 7.39 -15.13
N THR A 275 -1.25 7.02 -16.36
CA THR A 275 -2.16 6.42 -17.33
C THR A 275 -2.00 4.91 -17.41
N ALA A 276 -2.99 4.24 -18.00
CA ALA A 276 -2.95 2.79 -18.18
C ALA A 276 -1.92 2.35 -19.24
N SER A 277 -1.66 3.18 -20.28
CA SER A 277 -0.86 2.74 -21.44
C SER A 277 -0.13 3.87 -22.19
N ASP A 278 -0.14 5.10 -21.66
CA ASP A 278 0.47 6.27 -22.33
C ASP A 278 1.37 7.09 -21.40
N GLY A 279 2.10 6.40 -20.49
CA GLY A 279 2.99 7.04 -19.54
C GLY A 279 2.24 7.84 -18.47
N PHE A 280 2.72 9.03 -18.15
CA PHE A 280 2.11 9.87 -17.11
C PHE A 280 2.23 11.36 -17.46
N PHE A 281 1.44 12.17 -16.75
CA PHE A 281 1.54 13.61 -16.78
C PHE A 281 2.01 14.15 -15.43
N VAL A 282 2.75 15.23 -15.45
CA VAL A 282 2.93 16.13 -14.32
C VAL A 282 2.04 17.34 -14.55
N TYR A 283 1.06 17.52 -13.66
CA TYR A 283 0.10 18.61 -13.73
C TYR A 283 0.41 19.63 -12.65
N GLU A 284 0.49 20.88 -13.02
CA GLU A 284 0.74 22.02 -12.13
C GLU A 284 -0.59 22.72 -11.82
N GLN A 285 -1.05 22.58 -10.59
CA GLN A 285 -2.37 23.07 -10.17
C GLN A 285 -2.54 24.58 -10.29
N SER A 286 -1.48 25.34 -9.98
CA SER A 286 -1.53 26.82 -9.98
C SER A 286 -1.68 27.43 -11.37
N SER A 287 -1.13 26.79 -12.39
CA SER A 287 -1.12 27.29 -13.78
C SER A 287 -2.10 26.54 -14.69
N GLY A 288 -2.56 25.35 -14.27
CA GLY A 288 -3.33 24.43 -15.12
C GLY A 288 -2.49 23.77 -16.22
N ASN A 289 -1.18 23.99 -16.23
CA ASN A 289 -0.30 23.41 -17.22
C ASN A 289 -0.01 21.94 -16.91
N HIS A 290 0.23 21.16 -17.95
CA HIS A 290 0.68 19.78 -17.79
C HIS A 290 1.78 19.45 -18.79
N ARG A 291 2.66 18.52 -18.39
CA ARG A 291 3.71 17.96 -19.24
C ARG A 291 3.52 16.45 -19.32
N HIS A 292 3.62 15.93 -20.55
CA HIS A 292 3.42 14.51 -20.86
C HIS A 292 4.74 13.77 -20.96
N TYR A 293 4.89 12.70 -20.19
CA TYR A 293 6.06 11.83 -20.13
C TYR A 293 5.69 10.44 -20.64
N ASN A 294 6.16 10.09 -21.81
CA ASN A 294 5.99 8.76 -22.40
C ASN A 294 7.26 8.36 -23.17
N THR A 295 7.33 7.11 -23.58
CA THR A 295 8.53 6.57 -24.27
C THR A 295 8.84 7.25 -25.60
N ARG A 296 7.87 7.92 -26.23
CA ARG A 296 8.07 8.70 -27.44
C ARG A 296 8.81 10.00 -27.17
N ASN A 297 8.40 10.71 -26.13
CA ASN A 297 8.96 12.02 -25.78
C ASN A 297 10.20 11.87 -24.88
N TYR A 298 10.24 10.84 -24.07
CA TYR A 298 11.31 10.54 -23.11
C TYR A 298 11.72 9.07 -23.20
N PRO A 299 12.66 8.71 -24.10
CA PRO A 299 13.09 7.31 -24.30
C PRO A 299 13.74 6.65 -23.07
N SER A 300 14.14 7.45 -22.07
CA SER A 300 14.63 6.96 -20.78
C SER A 300 13.51 6.34 -19.92
N LEU A 301 12.26 6.73 -20.14
CA LEU A 301 11.09 6.01 -19.62
C LEU A 301 10.92 4.70 -20.41
N LYS A 302 11.15 3.56 -19.80
CA LYS A 302 11.28 2.27 -20.48
C LYS A 302 9.97 1.65 -20.94
N ASP A 303 8.83 2.10 -20.39
CA ASP A 303 7.49 1.61 -20.74
C ASP A 303 6.45 2.70 -20.43
N ASN A 304 5.30 2.64 -21.09
CA ASN A 304 4.18 3.55 -20.88
C ASN A 304 3.12 3.00 -19.91
N GLN A 305 3.19 1.74 -19.54
CA GLN A 305 2.23 1.13 -18.61
C GLN A 305 2.66 1.35 -17.16
N ILE A 306 1.94 2.24 -16.46
CA ILE A 306 2.16 2.51 -15.04
C ILE A 306 1.41 1.45 -14.22
N LYS A 307 2.14 0.65 -13.45
CA LYS A 307 1.57 -0.39 -12.57
C LYS A 307 1.38 0.10 -11.14
N ALA A 308 2.37 0.85 -10.63
CA ALA A 308 2.33 1.48 -9.32
C ALA A 308 3.22 2.70 -9.27
N VAL A 309 2.95 3.61 -8.36
CA VAL A 309 3.79 4.76 -8.08
C VAL A 309 3.84 5.01 -6.57
N TYR A 310 5.04 5.29 -6.09
CA TYR A 310 5.30 5.76 -4.75
C TYR A 310 5.94 7.15 -4.84
N ILE A 311 5.50 8.09 -4.02
CA ILE A 311 6.10 9.41 -3.91
C ILE A 311 6.83 9.47 -2.59
N ASP A 312 8.13 9.74 -2.65
CA ASP A 312 8.95 9.84 -1.45
C ASP A 312 8.83 11.21 -0.77
N THR A 313 9.43 11.37 0.40
CA THR A 313 9.38 12.61 1.19
C THR A 313 10.05 13.81 0.49
N ASN A 314 10.90 13.57 -0.53
CA ASN A 314 11.44 14.61 -1.39
C ASN A 314 10.47 15.03 -2.50
N GLY A 315 9.34 14.34 -2.66
CA GLY A 315 8.39 14.54 -3.75
C GLY A 315 8.87 13.99 -5.10
N GLU A 316 9.79 13.03 -5.07
CA GLU A 316 10.26 12.31 -6.25
C GLU A 316 9.42 11.05 -6.47
N ALA A 317 9.19 10.68 -7.73
CA ALA A 317 8.34 9.54 -8.05
C ALA A 317 9.16 8.27 -8.33
N TRP A 318 8.78 7.18 -7.66
CA TRP A 318 9.30 5.85 -7.88
C TRP A 318 8.23 5.03 -8.58
N ILE A 319 8.48 4.74 -9.85
CA ILE A 319 7.46 4.24 -10.77
C ILE A 319 7.78 2.78 -11.11
N ARG A 320 6.83 1.91 -10.87
CA ARG A 320 6.83 0.58 -11.43
C ARG A 320 6.13 0.58 -12.78
N LEU A 321 6.87 0.20 -13.78
CA LEU A 321 6.39 -0.01 -15.14
C LEU A 321 6.08 -1.49 -15.39
N ASN A 322 5.60 -1.82 -16.56
CA ASN A 322 5.41 -3.22 -16.99
C ASN A 322 6.73 -3.91 -17.39
N THR A 323 7.85 -3.21 -17.31
CA THR A 323 9.20 -3.72 -17.49
C THR A 323 9.83 -4.13 -16.16
N LYS A 324 11.00 -4.81 -16.23
CA LYS A 324 11.78 -5.16 -15.04
C LYS A 324 12.33 -3.91 -14.37
N GLY A 325 12.45 -3.97 -13.04
CA GLY A 325 13.08 -2.91 -12.25
C GLY A 325 12.14 -1.78 -11.87
N VAL A 326 12.71 -0.70 -11.42
CA VAL A 326 12.02 0.50 -10.95
C VAL A 326 12.57 1.73 -11.64
N THR A 327 11.69 2.65 -12.03
CA THR A 327 12.06 3.93 -12.60
C THR A 327 11.92 5.03 -11.55
N HIS A 328 12.98 5.74 -11.30
CA HIS A 328 12.98 6.95 -10.49
C HIS A 328 12.79 8.17 -11.39
N PHE A 329 11.94 9.09 -10.99
CA PHE A 329 11.69 10.35 -11.69
C PHE A 329 11.79 11.52 -10.71
N ASN A 330 12.70 12.44 -11.01
CA ASN A 330 12.83 13.69 -10.29
C ASN A 330 12.11 14.81 -11.05
N PRO A 331 11.01 15.38 -10.50
CA PRO A 331 10.21 16.39 -11.18
C PRO A 331 10.86 17.78 -11.27
N GLU A 332 11.98 18.02 -10.57
CA GLU A 332 12.68 19.31 -10.59
C GLU A 332 13.61 19.44 -11.81
N ASN A 333 14.33 18.37 -12.14
CA ASN A 333 15.26 18.35 -13.30
C ASN A 333 14.76 17.48 -14.45
N GLU A 334 13.58 16.83 -14.31
CA GLU A 334 12.95 15.95 -15.28
C GLU A 334 13.83 14.75 -15.68
N GLN A 335 14.66 14.31 -14.74
CA GLN A 335 15.57 13.21 -14.94
C GLN A 335 14.88 11.88 -14.62
N PHE A 336 15.17 10.89 -15.48
CA PHE A 336 14.77 9.49 -15.30
C PHE A 336 15.99 8.62 -15.09
N ASP A 337 15.95 7.84 -14.03
CA ASP A 337 16.89 6.76 -13.76
C ASP A 337 16.14 5.45 -13.70
N HIS A 338 16.62 4.44 -14.42
CA HIS A 338 16.00 3.12 -14.40
C HIS A 338 16.94 2.12 -13.76
N PHE A 339 16.50 1.52 -12.66
CA PHE A 339 17.27 0.59 -11.86
C PHE A 339 16.74 -0.83 -12.06
N ILE A 340 17.62 -1.74 -12.49
CA ILE A 340 17.35 -3.17 -12.49
C ILE A 340 17.91 -3.74 -11.18
N LEU A 341 17.07 -4.41 -10.41
CA LEU A 341 17.49 -5.04 -9.17
C LEU A 341 18.25 -6.32 -9.49
N GLN A 342 19.41 -6.48 -8.88
CA GLN A 342 20.28 -7.64 -9.06
C GLN A 342 20.51 -8.37 -7.75
N ASP A 343 20.67 -9.68 -7.81
CA ASP A 343 21.08 -10.49 -6.68
C ASP A 343 22.58 -10.28 -6.34
N LYS A 344 23.05 -10.95 -5.28
CA LYS A 344 24.46 -10.88 -4.85
C LYS A 344 25.48 -11.37 -5.90
N TYR A 345 25.01 -12.09 -6.93
CA TYR A 345 25.84 -12.58 -8.03
C TYR A 345 25.76 -11.69 -9.28
N GLY A 346 25.02 -10.57 -9.20
CA GLY A 346 24.82 -9.66 -10.35
C GLY A 346 23.77 -10.16 -11.34
N LYS A 347 22.99 -11.18 -11.00
CA LYS A 347 21.89 -11.68 -11.83
C LYS A 347 20.65 -10.83 -11.59
N ASP A 348 20.00 -10.42 -12.66
CA ASP A 348 18.75 -9.64 -12.59
C ASP A 348 17.68 -10.42 -11.82
N ILE A 349 17.12 -9.79 -10.81
CA ILE A 349 15.97 -10.31 -10.08
C ILE A 349 14.75 -10.14 -10.99
N VAL A 350 14.26 -11.28 -11.49
CA VAL A 350 13.07 -11.33 -12.35
C VAL A 350 11.89 -11.63 -11.45
N ASP A 351 11.09 -10.62 -11.19
CA ASP A 351 9.85 -10.82 -10.46
C ASP A 351 8.69 -11.05 -11.43
N SER A 352 8.00 -12.17 -11.22
CA SER A 352 6.77 -12.51 -11.97
C SER A 352 5.51 -11.90 -11.35
N ARG A 353 5.60 -11.35 -10.14
CA ARG A 353 4.47 -10.76 -9.43
C ARG A 353 4.41 -9.24 -9.60
N PRO A 354 3.19 -8.68 -9.62
CA PRO A 354 3.00 -7.26 -9.88
C PRO A 354 3.35 -6.34 -8.69
N GLU A 355 3.72 -6.85 -7.55
CA GLU A 355 3.88 -6.07 -6.33
C GLU A 355 5.34 -5.66 -6.16
N MET A 356 5.57 -4.38 -6.07
CA MET A 356 6.82 -3.78 -5.65
C MET A 356 6.52 -2.88 -4.45
N TYR A 357 7.31 -3.05 -3.41
CA TYR A 357 7.17 -2.25 -2.21
C TYR A 357 8.34 -1.28 -2.12
N ILE A 358 8.03 -0.02 -1.84
CA ILE A 358 8.99 1.04 -1.60
C ILE A 358 8.69 1.62 -0.22
N TYR A 359 9.74 1.75 0.57
CA TYR A 359 9.64 2.26 1.93
C TYR A 359 10.70 3.32 2.15
N GLU A 360 10.33 4.34 2.88
CA GLU A 360 11.27 5.34 3.36
C GLU A 360 11.37 5.21 4.88
N ASP A 361 12.61 5.10 5.37
CA ASP A 361 12.84 5.00 6.81
C ASP A 361 12.83 6.39 7.47
N VAL A 362 12.85 6.42 8.79
CA VAL A 362 12.85 7.67 9.58
C VAL A 362 14.03 8.59 9.29
N ASN A 363 15.09 8.07 8.67
CA ASN A 363 16.27 8.82 8.27
C ASN A 363 16.17 9.30 6.81
N GLY A 364 15.05 9.05 6.12
CA GLY A 364 14.86 9.35 4.72
C GLY A 364 15.61 8.41 3.76
N SER A 365 16.06 7.25 4.25
CA SER A 365 16.66 6.23 3.39
C SER A 365 15.56 5.45 2.69
N LEU A 366 15.71 5.25 1.39
CA LEU A 366 14.71 4.58 0.58
C LEU A 366 15.09 3.12 0.35
N TRP A 367 14.15 2.24 0.66
CA TRP A 367 14.27 0.80 0.52
C TRP A 367 13.32 0.30 -0.54
N VAL A 368 13.82 -0.52 -1.44
CA VAL A 368 13.06 -1.07 -2.56
C VAL A 368 13.14 -2.59 -2.50
N HIS A 369 12.00 -3.23 -2.57
CA HIS A 369 11.98 -4.68 -2.75
C HIS A 369 10.91 -5.08 -3.76
N PRO A 370 11.26 -5.87 -4.77
CA PRO A 370 10.30 -6.53 -5.63
C PRO A 370 9.65 -7.70 -4.87
N SER A 371 8.37 -7.96 -5.07
CA SER A 371 7.72 -9.12 -4.49
C SER A 371 8.42 -10.41 -4.92
N GLY A 372 8.88 -11.20 -3.94
CA GLY A 372 9.64 -12.41 -4.19
C GLY A 372 11.13 -12.22 -4.51
N GLY A 373 11.66 -11.00 -4.40
CA GLY A 373 13.07 -10.66 -4.54
C GLY A 373 13.71 -10.26 -3.21
N GLY A 374 15.00 -9.92 -3.25
CA GLY A 374 15.75 -9.39 -2.11
C GLY A 374 15.44 -7.93 -1.83
N LEU A 375 15.88 -7.42 -0.70
CA LEU A 375 15.80 -6.02 -0.34
C LEU A 375 16.96 -5.24 -0.98
N ALA A 376 16.69 -4.05 -1.48
CA ALA A 376 17.69 -3.14 -2.00
C ALA A 376 17.57 -1.76 -1.33
N TRP A 377 18.69 -1.09 -1.17
CA TRP A 377 18.78 0.25 -0.62
C TRP A 377 19.19 1.25 -1.69
N TYR A 378 18.50 2.39 -1.76
CA TYR A 378 18.84 3.47 -2.66
C TYR A 378 19.81 4.45 -2.00
N ASP A 379 21.03 4.49 -2.53
CA ASP A 379 22.08 5.44 -2.17
C ASP A 379 21.87 6.77 -2.94
N ARG A 380 21.13 7.69 -2.34
CA ARG A 380 20.81 9.00 -2.95
C ARG A 380 22.04 9.78 -3.35
N LYS A 381 23.15 9.67 -2.58
CA LYS A 381 24.40 10.41 -2.83
C LYS A 381 25.07 9.99 -4.14
N ASN A 382 25.02 8.70 -4.45
CA ASN A 382 25.65 8.13 -5.63
C ASN A 382 24.64 7.77 -6.73
N ASN A 383 23.37 8.05 -6.53
CA ASN A 383 22.27 7.68 -7.41
C ASN A 383 22.32 6.21 -7.83
N ARG A 384 22.37 5.31 -6.85
CA ARG A 384 22.53 3.87 -7.09
C ARG A 384 21.64 3.05 -6.16
N ILE A 385 21.01 2.02 -6.70
CA ILE A 385 20.38 0.97 -5.88
C ILE A 385 21.46 -0.08 -5.58
N ARG A 386 21.56 -0.43 -4.29
CA ARG A 386 22.52 -1.46 -3.80
C ARG A 386 21.72 -2.58 -3.16
N PRO A 387 21.99 -3.84 -3.51
CA PRO A 387 21.44 -4.97 -2.80
C PRO A 387 21.85 -4.91 -1.33
N PHE A 388 20.89 -5.17 -0.45
CA PHE A 388 21.13 -5.20 0.97
C PHE A 388 21.34 -6.64 1.42
N TYR A 389 22.47 -6.89 2.07
CA TYR A 389 22.82 -8.16 2.67
C TYR A 389 23.22 -7.94 4.12
N ASN A 390 22.71 -8.79 5.03
CA ASN A 390 23.19 -8.78 6.39
C ASN A 390 24.30 -9.83 6.56
N PRO A 391 25.57 -9.42 6.78
CA PRO A 391 26.67 -10.34 6.98
C PRO A 391 26.53 -11.22 8.24
N ALA A 392 25.77 -10.75 9.25
CA ALA A 392 25.58 -11.48 10.50
C ALA A 392 24.63 -12.69 10.34
N LEU A 393 23.82 -12.72 9.27
CA LEU A 393 22.88 -13.79 8.97
C LEU A 393 23.48 -14.85 8.01
N GLN A 394 24.81 -14.95 7.92
CA GLN A 394 25.52 -15.78 6.93
C GLN A 394 25.23 -17.29 6.98
N SER A 395 24.64 -17.80 8.04
CA SER A 395 24.34 -19.24 8.16
C SER A 395 22.97 -19.67 7.66
N GLY A 396 22.09 -18.73 7.27
CA GLY A 396 20.72 -19.04 6.86
C GLY A 396 20.09 -18.08 5.83
N TRP A 397 20.76 -16.98 5.48
CA TRP A 397 20.21 -16.03 4.52
C TRP A 397 20.83 -16.24 3.14
N SER A 398 20.12 -16.95 2.28
CA SER A 398 20.48 -17.04 0.87
C SER A 398 19.89 -15.84 0.10
N ALA A 399 20.47 -15.52 -1.05
CA ALA A 399 19.91 -14.52 -1.98
C ALA A 399 18.54 -14.94 -2.52
N ASP A 400 18.17 -16.18 -2.28
CA ASP A 400 16.90 -16.78 -2.68
C ASP A 400 15.79 -16.54 -1.63
N ASN A 401 16.12 -15.98 -0.47
CA ASN A 401 15.13 -15.59 0.52
C ASN A 401 14.25 -14.49 -0.06
N LYS A 402 13.03 -14.87 -0.33
CA LYS A 402 12.02 -13.97 -0.90
C LYS A 402 11.46 -13.10 0.21
N VAL A 403 11.83 -11.84 0.23
CA VAL A 403 11.14 -10.85 1.06
C VAL A 403 9.71 -10.73 0.51
N THR A 404 8.73 -10.97 1.35
CA THR A 404 7.31 -10.93 0.97
C THR A 404 6.61 -9.67 1.42
N ASN A 405 7.12 -9.06 2.50
CA ASN A 405 6.60 -7.79 2.97
C ASN A 405 7.67 -7.03 3.77
N VAL A 406 7.55 -5.71 3.82
CA VAL A 406 8.36 -4.83 4.67
C VAL A 406 7.40 -3.90 5.41
N PHE A 407 7.62 -3.73 6.68
CA PHE A 407 6.89 -2.80 7.51
C PHE A 407 7.89 -1.95 8.30
N THR A 408 7.58 -0.67 8.47
CA THR A 408 8.36 0.24 9.32
C THR A 408 7.52 0.62 10.53
N ASP A 409 8.03 0.36 11.72
CA ASP A 409 7.34 0.76 12.94
C ASP A 409 7.45 2.28 13.20
N LYS A 410 6.70 2.78 14.19
CA LYS A 410 6.71 4.21 14.57
C LYS A 410 8.06 4.68 15.12
N GLN A 411 8.95 3.77 15.53
CA GLN A 411 10.31 4.03 15.95
C GLN A 411 11.31 3.98 14.80
N GLY A 412 10.86 3.59 13.60
CA GLY A 412 11.69 3.48 12.41
C GLY A 412 12.43 2.16 12.27
N ASN A 413 12.07 1.14 13.04
CA ASN A 413 12.61 -0.19 12.84
C ASN A 413 11.95 -0.86 11.63
N PHE A 414 12.74 -1.56 10.83
CA PHE A 414 12.25 -2.37 9.73
C PHE A 414 11.91 -3.78 10.18
N CYS A 415 10.66 -4.17 10.01
CA CYS A 415 10.24 -5.56 10.07
C CYS A 415 10.24 -6.14 8.66
N LEU A 416 11.12 -7.10 8.43
CA LEU A 416 11.22 -7.81 7.16
C LEU A 416 10.55 -9.16 7.27
N LEU A 417 9.62 -9.41 6.37
CA LEU A 417 9.03 -10.73 6.21
C LEU A 417 9.69 -11.42 5.02
N TYR A 418 10.21 -12.62 5.23
CA TYR A 418 10.81 -13.42 4.17
C TYR A 418 10.46 -14.90 4.32
N THR A 419 10.43 -15.63 3.20
CA THR A 419 10.32 -17.08 3.18
C THR A 419 11.69 -17.66 2.93
N SER A 420 12.13 -18.62 3.76
CA SER A 420 13.32 -19.44 3.47
C SER A 420 12.89 -20.71 2.74
N ASP A 421 13.59 -21.10 1.68
CA ASP A 421 13.35 -22.38 0.97
C ASP A 421 13.54 -23.62 1.85
N ALA A 422 14.13 -23.46 3.05
CA ALA A 422 14.32 -24.56 4.02
C ALA A 422 13.03 -25.07 4.68
N ALA A 423 11.88 -24.37 4.47
CA ALA A 423 10.60 -24.80 5.05
C ALA A 423 9.84 -25.82 4.17
N ASP A 424 10.16 -25.91 2.87
CA ASP A 424 9.46 -26.81 1.95
C ASP A 424 9.98 -28.26 1.97
N ASP A 425 11.20 -28.50 2.47
CA ASP A 425 11.81 -29.83 2.49
C ASP A 425 11.42 -30.69 3.72
N LYS A 426 10.61 -30.21 4.65
CA LYS A 426 10.18 -30.95 5.85
C LYS A 426 8.66 -31.15 5.99
N ALA A 427 7.92 -30.86 4.97
CA ALA A 427 6.49 -31.23 4.92
C ALA A 427 6.32 -32.64 4.23
#